data_0989318bd312f7bc3d1c9e2097b487d1
#
_entry.id   0989318bd312f7bc3d1c9e2097b487d1
#
_cell.length_a   1.000
_cell.length_b   1.000
_cell.length_c   1.000
_cell.angle_alpha   90.00
_cell.angle_beta   90.00
_cell.angle_gamma   90.00
#
_symmetry.space_group_name_H-M   'P 1'
#
loop_
_entity.id
_entity.type
_entity.pdbx_description
1 polymer ?
#
loop_
_entity_poly.entity_id
_entity_poly.type
_entity_poly.pdbx_seq_one_letter_code
_entity_poly.pdbx_strand_id
1 'polypeptide(L)'
;WCGQNKYLNAIKNAFQNFMPATISGAIGVLWTNVLVNETTGLGALWKPIMVLKVLNPIFIAMQYATISCITISVTMLLASEIAEANGETGAFPAVLGFILWMMVTPTSFAAKDLSASFIDKAGKSHGYTLGNFINVTGEAAKHKITADSFTYSGILNNYTAATGLFTGLIVAIVGMEIYNMFRKNDALKIRMPEQVPPGVARAFEVLIPTC
;
A
#
# COMPACT_ATOMS: atom_id res chain seq x y z
N TRP A 1 29.40 -13.12 -6.51
CA TRP A 1 29.14 -13.12 -5.06
C TRP A 1 27.72 -12.61 -4.75
N CYS A 2 27.28 -11.52 -5.35
CA CYS A 2 25.89 -11.01 -5.19
C CYS A 2 24.83 -11.98 -5.73
N GLY A 3 25.10 -12.73 -6.79
CA GLY A 3 24.15 -13.66 -7.41
C GLY A 3 23.86 -14.94 -6.61
N GLN A 4 24.59 -15.19 -5.53
CA GLN A 4 24.39 -16.36 -4.64
C GLN A 4 23.68 -15.98 -3.33
N ASN A 5 23.43 -14.70 -3.10
CA ASN A 5 22.74 -14.26 -1.88
C ASN A 5 21.23 -14.49 -2.00
N LYS A 6 20.66 -15.30 -1.11
CA LYS A 6 19.24 -15.67 -1.04
C LYS A 6 18.33 -14.44 -1.08
N TYR A 7 18.64 -13.41 -0.28
CA TYR A 7 17.80 -12.23 -0.17
C TYR A 7 17.84 -11.35 -1.42
N LEU A 8 19.03 -11.16 -2.01
CA LEU A 8 19.17 -10.40 -3.24
C LEU A 8 18.45 -11.07 -4.41
N ASN A 9 18.50 -12.40 -4.48
CA ASN A 9 17.74 -13.14 -5.48
C ASN A 9 16.24 -13.04 -5.25
N ALA A 10 15.76 -13.15 -4.00
CA ALA A 10 14.36 -13.00 -3.67
C ALA A 10 13.85 -11.58 -4.03
N ILE A 11 14.61 -10.53 -3.70
CA ILE A 11 14.28 -9.15 -4.09
C ILE A 11 14.20 -9.02 -5.61
N LYS A 12 15.24 -9.49 -6.32
CA LYS A 12 15.25 -9.44 -7.79
C LYS A 12 14.03 -10.13 -8.39
N ASN A 13 13.71 -11.34 -7.93
CA ASN A 13 12.57 -12.12 -8.42
C ASN A 13 11.23 -11.43 -8.10
N ALA A 14 11.07 -10.89 -6.89
CA ALA A 14 9.88 -10.15 -6.50
C ALA A 14 9.61 -8.96 -7.44
N PHE A 15 10.65 -8.18 -7.78
CA PHE A 15 10.52 -7.08 -8.74
C PHE A 15 10.24 -7.58 -10.16
N GLN A 16 10.88 -8.66 -10.60
CA GLN A 16 10.62 -9.26 -11.91
C GLN A 16 9.18 -9.75 -12.03
N ASN A 17 8.66 -10.40 -10.99
CA ASN A 17 7.28 -10.87 -10.94
C ASN A 17 6.27 -9.72 -10.89
N PHE A 18 6.64 -8.57 -10.35
CA PHE A 18 5.81 -7.36 -10.33
C PHE A 18 5.89 -6.53 -11.63
N MET A 19 6.85 -6.78 -12.50
CA MET A 19 7.09 -6.00 -13.73
C MET A 19 5.86 -5.83 -14.62
N PRO A 20 5.04 -6.87 -14.91
CA PRO A 20 3.83 -6.69 -15.72
C PRO A 20 2.83 -5.68 -15.14
N ALA A 21 2.69 -5.66 -13.80
CA ALA A 21 1.83 -4.71 -13.11
C ALA A 21 2.39 -3.28 -13.22
N THR A 22 3.70 -3.10 -13.13
CA THR A 22 4.35 -1.80 -13.32
C THR A 22 4.13 -1.26 -14.73
N ILE A 23 4.22 -2.11 -15.75
CA ILE A 23 3.96 -1.72 -17.15
C ILE A 23 2.52 -1.25 -17.32
N SER A 24 1.54 -1.99 -16.77
CA SER A 24 0.14 -1.58 -16.85
C SER A 24 -0.12 -0.24 -16.12
N GLY A 25 0.52 -0.02 -14.97
CA GLY A 25 0.47 1.26 -14.28
C GLY A 25 1.06 2.42 -15.08
N ALA A 26 2.18 2.18 -15.76
CA ALA A 26 2.83 3.17 -16.62
C ALA A 26 1.91 3.58 -17.79
N ILE A 27 1.14 2.65 -18.37
CA ILE A 27 0.12 2.97 -19.36
C ILE A 27 -0.94 3.92 -18.78
N GLY A 28 -1.38 3.69 -17.52
CA GLY A 28 -2.29 4.59 -16.83
C GLY A 28 -1.74 6.01 -16.66
N VAL A 29 -0.46 6.12 -16.31
CA VAL A 29 0.25 7.42 -16.20
C VAL A 29 0.34 8.12 -17.54
N LEU A 30 0.71 7.40 -18.61
CA LEU A 30 0.76 7.96 -19.97
C LEU A 30 -0.61 8.44 -20.44
N TRP A 31 -1.65 7.68 -20.16
CA TRP A 31 -3.01 8.06 -20.49
C TRP A 31 -3.40 9.39 -19.85
N THR A 32 -3.27 9.48 -18.54
CA THR A 32 -3.72 10.65 -17.76
C THR A 32 -2.87 11.90 -18.02
N ASN A 33 -1.55 11.76 -18.20
CA ASN A 33 -0.65 12.90 -18.30
C ASN A 33 -0.27 13.29 -19.73
N VAL A 34 -0.34 12.35 -20.68
CA VAL A 34 0.06 12.62 -22.07
C VAL A 34 -1.13 12.65 -23.00
N LEU A 35 -2.04 11.69 -22.94
CA LEU A 35 -3.15 11.60 -23.91
C LEU A 35 -4.28 12.59 -23.60
N VAL A 36 -4.80 12.58 -22.37
CA VAL A 36 -6.03 13.33 -22.01
C VAL A 36 -5.77 14.53 -21.10
N ASN A 37 -4.53 14.97 -20.99
CA ASN A 37 -4.21 16.19 -20.23
C ASN A 37 -4.62 17.44 -21.01
N GLU A 38 -5.35 18.34 -20.35
CA GLU A 38 -5.90 19.56 -20.95
C GLU A 38 -4.84 20.66 -21.17
N THR A 39 -3.77 20.61 -20.39
CA THR A 39 -2.77 21.70 -20.35
C THR A 39 -1.47 21.36 -21.05
N THR A 40 -1.01 20.11 -20.95
CA THR A 40 0.33 19.69 -21.40
C THR A 40 0.33 18.49 -22.36
N GLY A 41 -0.82 17.79 -22.50
CA GLY A 41 -0.93 16.57 -23.30
C GLY A 41 -1.42 16.80 -24.73
N LEU A 42 -1.63 15.69 -25.44
CA LEU A 42 -2.25 15.70 -26.78
C LEU A 42 -3.66 16.30 -26.76
N GLY A 43 -4.37 16.20 -25.62
CA GLY A 43 -5.67 16.83 -25.43
C GLY A 43 -5.65 18.36 -25.55
N ALA A 44 -4.52 19.00 -25.23
CA ALA A 44 -4.31 20.42 -25.43
C ALA A 44 -4.14 20.79 -26.93
N LEU A 45 -3.52 19.90 -27.71
CA LEU A 45 -3.27 20.09 -29.14
C LEU A 45 -4.47 19.71 -30.02
N TRP A 46 -5.20 18.67 -29.63
CA TRP A 46 -6.30 18.13 -30.43
C TRP A 46 -7.54 17.83 -29.57
N LYS A 47 -8.47 18.79 -29.50
CA LYS A 47 -9.66 18.73 -28.66
C LYS A 47 -10.54 17.48 -28.81
N PRO A 48 -10.72 16.85 -30.01
CA PRO A 48 -11.53 15.64 -30.15
C PRO A 48 -11.06 14.46 -29.28
N ILE A 49 -9.78 14.41 -28.93
CA ILE A 49 -9.22 13.37 -28.04
C ILE A 49 -9.80 13.42 -26.64
N MET A 50 -10.34 14.58 -26.24
CA MET A 50 -10.95 14.78 -24.90
C MET A 50 -12.21 13.92 -24.68
N VAL A 51 -12.85 13.40 -25.72
CA VAL A 51 -13.95 12.41 -25.59
C VAL A 51 -13.44 11.16 -24.84
N LEU A 52 -12.18 10.80 -24.99
CA LEU A 52 -11.56 9.66 -24.29
C LEU A 52 -11.40 9.88 -22.79
N LYS A 53 -11.60 11.11 -22.28
CA LYS A 53 -11.57 11.43 -20.86
C LYS A 53 -12.60 10.64 -20.04
N VAL A 54 -13.65 10.13 -20.68
CA VAL A 54 -14.63 9.20 -20.06
C VAL A 54 -13.95 7.96 -19.48
N LEU A 55 -12.83 7.52 -20.06
CA LEU A 55 -12.07 6.35 -19.60
C LEU A 55 -11.08 6.67 -18.46
N ASN A 56 -10.89 7.93 -18.09
CA ASN A 56 -9.96 8.35 -17.05
C ASN A 56 -10.13 7.60 -15.73
N PRO A 57 -11.34 7.34 -15.21
CA PRO A 57 -11.49 6.64 -13.94
C PRO A 57 -10.83 5.25 -13.95
N ILE A 58 -10.87 4.54 -15.10
CA ILE A 58 -10.27 3.22 -15.25
C ILE A 58 -8.74 3.31 -15.17
N PHE A 59 -8.14 4.26 -15.93
CA PHE A 59 -6.69 4.42 -15.96
C PHE A 59 -6.12 4.98 -14.66
N ILE A 60 -6.87 5.87 -13.97
CA ILE A 60 -6.52 6.34 -12.62
C ILE A 60 -6.56 5.19 -11.62
N ALA A 61 -7.61 4.35 -11.65
CA ALA A 61 -7.70 3.19 -10.76
C ALA A 61 -6.57 2.19 -11.03
N MET A 62 -6.23 1.94 -12.31
CA MET A 62 -5.12 1.07 -12.70
C MET A 62 -3.77 1.61 -12.20
N GLN A 63 -3.51 2.91 -12.35
CA GLN A 63 -2.32 3.57 -11.83
C GLN A 63 -2.24 3.47 -10.30
N TYR A 64 -3.37 3.70 -9.62
CA TYR A 64 -3.43 3.62 -8.16
C TYR A 64 -3.14 2.21 -7.67
N ALA A 65 -3.81 1.20 -8.23
CA ALA A 65 -3.66 -0.19 -7.81
C ALA A 65 -2.23 -0.75 -8.04
N THR A 66 -1.51 -0.22 -9.02
CA THR A 66 -0.16 -0.70 -9.37
C THR A 66 0.94 0.17 -8.78
N ILE A 67 1.01 1.44 -9.15
CA ILE A 67 2.13 2.33 -8.77
C ILE A 67 1.96 2.85 -7.34
N SER A 68 0.74 3.28 -6.95
CA SER A 68 0.51 3.80 -5.60
C SER A 68 0.45 2.70 -4.53
N CYS A 69 0.24 1.44 -4.92
CA CYS A 69 0.22 0.28 -4.02
C CYS A 69 1.40 -0.67 -4.22
N ILE A 70 2.49 -0.21 -4.85
CA ILE A 70 3.67 -1.03 -5.18
C ILE A 70 4.27 -1.71 -3.96
N THR A 71 4.34 -1.02 -2.82
CA THR A 71 4.93 -1.56 -1.60
C THR A 71 4.22 -2.82 -1.13
N ILE A 72 2.88 -2.81 -1.13
CA ILE A 72 2.08 -3.97 -0.71
C ILE A 72 2.39 -5.17 -1.59
N SER A 73 2.30 -4.98 -2.91
CA SER A 73 2.50 -6.05 -3.89
C SER A 73 3.90 -6.63 -3.84
N VAL A 74 4.93 -5.78 -3.77
CA VAL A 74 6.33 -6.23 -3.71
C VAL A 74 6.64 -6.91 -2.38
N THR A 75 6.08 -6.44 -1.26
CA THR A 75 6.23 -7.08 0.06
C THR A 75 5.65 -8.50 0.06
N MET A 76 4.45 -8.68 -0.52
CA MET A 76 3.81 -10.00 -0.65
C MET A 76 4.62 -10.95 -1.53
N LEU A 77 5.09 -10.48 -2.68
CA LEU A 77 5.91 -11.28 -3.59
C LEU A 77 7.25 -11.64 -2.95
N LEU A 78 7.90 -10.69 -2.27
CA LEU A 78 9.16 -10.95 -1.58
C LEU A 78 8.99 -11.98 -0.46
N ALA A 79 7.91 -11.90 0.29
CA ALA A 79 7.61 -12.90 1.33
C ALA A 79 7.45 -14.30 0.73
N SER A 80 6.78 -14.43 -0.42
CA SER A 80 6.68 -15.71 -1.14
C SER A 80 8.03 -16.22 -1.62
N GLU A 81 8.87 -15.38 -2.21
CA GLU A 81 10.20 -15.77 -2.71
C GLU A 81 11.12 -16.22 -1.57
N ILE A 82 11.07 -15.57 -0.42
CA ILE A 82 11.83 -15.98 0.77
C ILE A 82 11.32 -17.32 1.31
N ALA A 83 10.01 -17.53 1.31
CA ALA A 83 9.40 -18.80 1.73
C ALA A 83 9.80 -19.94 0.80
N GLU A 84 9.74 -19.75 -0.51
CA GLU A 84 10.16 -20.74 -1.50
C GLU A 84 11.64 -21.11 -1.34
N ALA A 85 12.50 -20.12 -1.10
CA ALA A 85 13.91 -20.34 -0.81
C ALA A 85 14.14 -21.14 0.49
N ASN A 86 13.15 -21.22 1.38
CA ASN A 86 13.15 -22.02 2.61
C ASN A 86 12.34 -23.33 2.48
N GLY A 87 11.90 -23.68 1.27
CA GLY A 87 11.18 -24.91 0.96
C GLY A 87 9.68 -24.88 1.30
N GLU A 88 9.10 -23.71 1.42
CA GLU A 88 7.65 -23.53 1.60
C GLU A 88 7.00 -23.02 0.32
N THR A 89 5.96 -23.71 -0.14
CA THR A 89 5.21 -23.36 -1.35
C THR A 89 3.76 -23.06 -0.99
N GLY A 90 3.13 -22.13 -1.71
CA GLY A 90 1.72 -21.80 -1.57
C GLY A 90 1.48 -20.30 -1.40
N ALA A 91 0.20 -19.93 -1.24
CA ALA A 91 -0.21 -18.53 -1.14
C ALA A 91 -0.06 -17.92 0.26
N PHE A 92 0.06 -18.76 1.30
CA PHE A 92 0.08 -18.31 2.68
C PHE A 92 1.22 -17.34 3.01
N PRO A 93 2.48 -17.56 2.56
CA PRO A 93 3.57 -16.64 2.80
C PRO A 93 3.31 -15.23 2.26
N ALA A 94 2.64 -15.10 1.11
CA ALA A 94 2.26 -13.78 0.58
C ALA A 94 1.29 -13.06 1.52
N VAL A 95 0.27 -13.77 2.01
CA VAL A 95 -0.69 -13.23 2.96
C VAL A 95 -0.01 -12.84 4.27
N LEU A 96 0.92 -13.67 4.76
CA LEU A 96 1.71 -13.37 5.95
C LEU A 96 2.54 -12.10 5.77
N GLY A 97 3.20 -11.94 4.62
CA GLY A 97 3.94 -10.72 4.28
C GLY A 97 3.06 -9.47 4.32
N PHE A 98 1.83 -9.57 3.81
CA PHE A 98 0.85 -8.48 3.90
C PHE A 98 0.45 -8.17 5.34
N ILE A 99 0.16 -9.19 6.15
CA ILE A 99 -0.20 -9.01 7.57
C ILE A 99 0.93 -8.34 8.34
N LEU A 100 2.15 -8.81 8.18
CA LEU A 100 3.33 -8.23 8.84
C LEU A 100 3.55 -6.77 8.45
N TRP A 101 3.37 -6.44 7.17
CA TRP A 101 3.45 -5.07 6.70
C TRP A 101 2.35 -4.19 7.32
N MET A 102 1.11 -4.69 7.40
CA MET A 102 -0.01 -3.98 8.02
C MET A 102 0.21 -3.72 9.52
N MET A 103 0.80 -4.67 10.24
CA MET A 103 1.10 -4.51 11.68
C MET A 103 2.09 -3.39 11.97
N VAL A 104 3.01 -3.13 11.06
CA VAL A 104 4.03 -2.07 11.21
C VAL A 104 3.54 -0.72 10.66
N THR A 105 2.53 -0.74 9.78
CA THR A 105 2.03 0.47 9.13
C THR A 105 1.01 1.19 10.02
N PRO A 106 1.20 2.50 10.32
CA PRO A 106 0.22 3.27 11.07
C PRO A 106 -1.10 3.37 10.31
N THR A 107 -2.20 3.06 10.97
CA THR A 107 -3.56 3.08 10.40
C THR A 107 -4.41 4.24 10.89
N SER A 108 -3.91 5.05 11.82
CA SER A 108 -4.59 6.24 12.32
C SER A 108 -3.64 7.43 12.36
N PHE A 109 -4.12 8.57 11.89
CA PHE A 109 -3.35 9.81 11.84
C PHE A 109 -4.15 10.91 12.50
N ALA A 110 -3.51 11.64 13.41
CA ALA A 110 -4.05 12.86 13.97
C ALA A 110 -3.39 14.06 13.29
N ALA A 111 -4.16 14.83 12.57
CA ALA A 111 -3.72 16.09 12.01
C ALA A 111 -4.03 17.21 13.00
N LYS A 112 -3.00 17.93 13.43
CA LYS A 112 -3.10 19.11 14.30
C LYS A 112 -2.74 20.35 13.50
N ASP A 113 -3.25 21.49 13.92
CA ASP A 113 -2.91 22.80 13.35
C ASP A 113 -3.08 22.89 11.83
N LEU A 114 -4.12 22.23 11.28
CA LEU A 114 -4.41 22.34 9.86
C LEU A 114 -4.74 23.79 9.52
N SER A 115 -3.93 24.38 8.66
CA SER A 115 -4.19 25.70 8.08
C SER A 115 -4.32 25.59 6.56
N ALA A 116 -5.27 26.28 6.01
CA ALA A 116 -5.39 26.47 4.57
C ALA A 116 -5.31 27.96 4.26
N SER A 117 -4.63 28.32 3.17
CA SER A 117 -4.63 29.67 2.65
C SER A 117 -5.14 29.68 1.21
N PHE A 118 -5.92 30.66 0.86
CA PHE A 118 -6.29 30.91 -0.53
C PHE A 118 -6.08 32.37 -0.89
N ILE A 119 -5.85 32.62 -2.16
CA ILE A 119 -5.71 33.96 -2.72
C ILE A 119 -7.04 34.33 -3.37
N ASP A 120 -7.64 35.41 -2.97
CA ASP A 120 -8.87 35.92 -3.58
C ASP A 120 -8.62 36.53 -4.97
N LYS A 121 -9.71 36.90 -5.66
CA LYS A 121 -9.62 37.52 -6.99
C LYS A 121 -8.88 38.89 -6.99
N ALA A 122 -8.73 39.49 -5.82
CA ALA A 122 -8.00 40.76 -5.63
C ALA A 122 -6.51 40.53 -5.29
N GLY A 123 -6.05 39.26 -5.24
CA GLY A 123 -4.67 38.91 -4.91
C GLY A 123 -4.34 38.93 -3.42
N LYS A 124 -5.36 39.02 -2.53
CA LYS A 124 -5.18 39.03 -1.08
C LYS A 124 -5.19 37.60 -0.53
N SER A 125 -4.16 37.25 0.24
CA SER A 125 -4.08 35.95 0.91
C SER A 125 -4.93 35.93 2.18
N HIS A 126 -5.76 34.90 2.30
CA HIS A 126 -6.57 34.60 3.48
C HIS A 126 -6.11 33.28 4.08
N GLY A 127 -5.72 33.28 5.35
CA GLY A 127 -5.36 32.08 6.11
C GLY A 127 -6.52 31.63 7.00
N TYR A 128 -6.77 30.33 7.01
CA TYR A 128 -7.79 29.68 7.84
C TYR A 128 -7.19 28.53 8.61
N THR A 129 -7.52 28.43 9.90
CA THR A 129 -7.24 27.25 10.72
C THR A 129 -8.40 26.27 10.61
N LEU A 130 -8.18 25.02 11.02
CA LEU A 130 -9.22 23.98 10.97
C LEU A 130 -10.53 24.44 11.65
N GLY A 131 -10.46 25.16 12.78
CA GLY A 131 -11.62 25.67 13.47
C GLY A 131 -12.49 26.62 12.63
N ASN A 132 -11.95 27.28 11.62
CA ASN A 132 -12.70 28.19 10.73
C ASN A 132 -13.51 27.44 9.65
N PHE A 133 -13.18 26.17 9.39
CA PHE A 133 -13.90 25.34 8.41
C PHE A 133 -15.10 24.61 9.01
N ILE A 134 -15.22 24.60 10.35
CA ILE A 134 -16.35 23.97 11.02
C ILE A 134 -17.51 24.96 11.04
N ASN A 135 -18.49 24.72 10.19
CA ASN A 135 -19.72 25.51 10.17
C ASN A 135 -20.69 24.94 11.20
N VAL A 136 -20.81 25.62 12.33
CA VAL A 136 -21.68 25.20 13.43
C VAL A 136 -22.98 25.96 13.36
N THR A 137 -24.12 25.26 13.28
CA THR A 137 -25.47 25.82 13.18
C THR A 137 -26.32 25.47 14.42
N GLY A 138 -27.35 26.25 14.70
CA GLY A 138 -28.29 26.02 15.80
C GLY A 138 -27.69 26.32 17.18
N GLU A 139 -28.09 25.57 18.20
CA GLU A 139 -27.60 25.76 19.58
C GLU A 139 -26.08 25.64 19.72
N ALA A 140 -25.47 24.76 18.91
CA ALA A 140 -24.02 24.61 18.92
C ALA A 140 -23.28 25.87 18.43
N ALA A 141 -23.90 26.73 17.66
CA ALA A 141 -23.32 28.02 17.22
C ALA A 141 -23.13 29.02 18.37
N LYS A 142 -23.83 28.82 19.50
CA LYS A 142 -23.69 29.66 20.69
C LYS A 142 -22.44 29.29 21.51
N HIS A 143 -21.87 28.11 21.30
CA HIS A 143 -20.67 27.67 21.95
C HIS A 143 -19.50 27.71 20.96
N LYS A 144 -18.38 28.33 21.35
CA LYS A 144 -17.18 28.35 20.54
C LYS A 144 -16.58 26.94 20.54
N ILE A 145 -16.90 26.17 19.47
CA ILE A 145 -16.29 24.85 19.25
C ILE A 145 -15.02 25.08 18.44
N THR A 146 -13.88 24.77 19.03
CA THR A 146 -12.58 24.74 18.35
C THR A 146 -12.12 23.30 18.25
N ALA A 147 -11.91 22.83 17.02
CA ALA A 147 -11.26 21.53 16.80
C ALA A 147 -9.79 21.78 16.39
N ASP A 148 -8.89 21.51 17.33
CA ASP A 148 -7.45 21.71 17.09
C ASP A 148 -6.83 20.53 16.35
N SER A 149 -7.54 19.41 16.28
CA SER A 149 -7.08 18.20 15.59
C SER A 149 -8.27 17.38 15.07
N PHE A 150 -8.06 16.68 13.97
CA PHE A 150 -8.96 15.60 13.59
C PHE A 150 -8.16 14.30 13.35
N THR A 151 -8.78 13.17 13.68
CA THR A 151 -8.18 11.85 13.48
C THR A 151 -8.76 11.24 12.21
N TYR A 152 -7.90 10.83 11.30
CA TYR A 152 -8.26 10.11 10.09
C TYR A 152 -7.81 8.65 10.22
N SER A 153 -8.72 7.71 9.95
CA SER A 153 -8.42 6.29 9.91
C SER A 153 -8.21 5.85 8.45
N GLY A 154 -7.05 5.34 8.16
CA GLY A 154 -6.69 4.91 6.80
C GLY A 154 -5.18 4.75 6.66
N ILE A 155 -4.75 4.25 5.51
CA ILE A 155 -3.33 4.10 5.21
C ILE A 155 -2.93 5.26 4.29
N LEU A 156 -1.93 6.03 4.70
CA LEU A 156 -1.38 7.08 3.85
C LEU A 156 -0.65 6.49 2.65
N ASN A 157 -0.79 7.13 1.49
CA ASN A 157 -0.12 6.74 0.25
C ASN A 157 1.41 6.68 0.37
N ASN A 158 2.00 7.43 1.30
CA ASN A 158 3.44 7.39 1.59
C ASN A 158 3.93 6.00 2.06
N TYR A 159 3.06 5.18 2.64
CA TYR A 159 3.41 3.82 3.07
C TYR A 159 3.15 2.77 1.99
N THR A 160 2.19 3.00 1.11
CA THR A 160 1.81 2.06 0.05
C THR A 160 2.61 2.26 -1.24
N ALA A 161 3.01 3.50 -1.53
CA ALA A 161 3.77 3.88 -2.72
C ALA A 161 5.28 3.56 -2.57
N ALA A 162 6.05 3.91 -3.56
CA ALA A 162 7.50 3.68 -3.61
C ALA A 162 8.28 4.23 -2.41
N THR A 163 7.78 5.26 -1.74
CA THR A 163 8.38 5.81 -0.51
C THR A 163 8.36 4.83 0.66
N GLY A 164 7.33 3.97 0.74
CA GLY A 164 7.21 2.91 1.75
C GLY A 164 7.93 1.62 1.39
N LEU A 165 8.44 1.49 0.16
CA LEU A 165 8.97 0.24 -0.37
C LEU A 165 10.13 -0.32 0.46
N PHE A 166 11.04 0.53 0.89
CA PHE A 166 12.18 0.10 1.70
C PHE A 166 11.74 -0.52 3.03
N THR A 167 10.75 0.10 3.68
CA THR A 167 10.13 -0.47 4.90
C THR A 167 9.48 -1.83 4.61
N GLY A 168 8.75 -1.95 3.50
CA GLY A 168 8.15 -3.21 3.06
C GLY A 168 9.17 -4.32 2.85
N LEU A 169 10.30 -4.03 2.21
CA LEU A 169 11.40 -4.98 1.99
C LEU A 169 11.99 -5.48 3.32
N ILE A 170 12.28 -4.57 4.25
CA ILE A 170 12.83 -4.93 5.58
C ILE A 170 11.83 -5.80 6.34
N VAL A 171 10.57 -5.40 6.40
CA VAL A 171 9.51 -6.12 7.11
C VAL A 171 9.34 -7.53 6.52
N ALA A 172 9.32 -7.68 5.19
CA ALA A 172 9.23 -8.99 4.55
C ALA A 172 10.43 -9.88 4.90
N ILE A 173 11.65 -9.37 4.81
CA ILE A 173 12.85 -10.16 5.10
C ILE A 173 12.88 -10.58 6.57
N VAL A 174 12.78 -9.63 7.48
CA VAL A 174 12.88 -9.90 8.94
C VAL A 174 11.71 -10.76 9.40
N GLY A 175 10.50 -10.42 9.01
CA GLY A 175 9.30 -11.16 9.42
C GLY A 175 9.29 -12.59 8.89
N MET A 176 9.68 -12.81 7.62
CA MET A 176 9.76 -14.15 7.06
C MET A 176 10.88 -14.99 7.66
N GLU A 177 12.00 -14.40 8.06
CA GLU A 177 13.05 -15.16 8.75
C GLU A 177 12.63 -15.56 10.16
N ILE A 178 11.95 -14.66 10.90
CA ILE A 178 11.38 -14.98 12.21
C ILE A 178 10.35 -16.11 12.07
N TYR A 179 9.43 -16.00 11.13
CA TYR A 179 8.44 -17.04 10.83
C TYR A 179 9.11 -18.38 10.50
N ASN A 180 10.12 -18.39 9.63
CA ASN A 180 10.85 -19.61 9.25
C ASN A 180 11.61 -20.22 10.42
N MET A 181 12.14 -19.42 11.33
CA MET A 181 12.79 -19.90 12.55
C MET A 181 11.78 -20.62 13.45
N PHE A 182 10.60 -20.07 13.65
CA PHE A 182 9.54 -20.70 14.45
C PHE A 182 8.98 -21.96 13.77
N ARG A 183 8.78 -21.93 12.46
CA ARG A 183 8.27 -23.06 11.69
C ARG A 183 9.21 -24.28 11.73
N LYS A 184 10.50 -24.05 11.80
CA LYS A 184 11.51 -25.15 11.90
C LYS A 184 11.55 -25.80 13.28
N ASN A 185 10.97 -25.17 14.30
CA ASN A 185 10.97 -25.70 15.65
C ASN A 185 9.80 -26.69 15.83
N ASP A 186 10.14 -27.99 15.94
CA ASP A 186 9.14 -29.06 16.08
C ASP A 186 8.30 -28.99 17.35
N ALA A 187 8.75 -28.25 18.37
CA ALA A 187 7.98 -28.02 19.60
C ALA A 187 6.77 -27.08 19.40
N LEU A 188 6.80 -26.26 18.33
CA LEU A 188 5.73 -25.31 18.00
C LEU A 188 4.73 -25.85 16.96
N LYS A 189 4.98 -27.02 16.40
CA LYS A 189 4.09 -27.63 15.41
C LYS A 189 2.95 -28.38 16.08
N ILE A 190 1.72 -28.02 15.75
CA ILE A 190 0.54 -28.79 16.16
C ILE A 190 0.42 -30.00 15.20
N ARG A 191 0.74 -31.19 15.69
CA ARG A 191 0.61 -32.42 14.92
C ARG A 191 -0.87 -32.87 14.96
N MET A 192 -1.47 -32.99 13.79
CA MET A 192 -2.83 -33.49 13.64
C MET A 192 -2.83 -34.99 13.34
N PRO A 193 -3.87 -35.76 13.76
CA PRO A 193 -4.05 -37.15 13.35
C PRO A 193 -4.18 -37.30 11.83
N GLU A 194 -3.79 -38.44 11.29
CA GLU A 194 -3.80 -38.72 9.83
C GLU A 194 -5.18 -38.67 9.18
N GLN A 195 -6.25 -38.67 9.97
CA GLN A 195 -7.65 -38.58 9.51
C GLN A 195 -8.09 -37.17 9.09
N VAL A 196 -7.26 -36.13 9.34
CA VAL A 196 -7.58 -34.74 9.02
C VAL A 196 -7.19 -34.41 7.58
N PRO A 197 -8.05 -33.76 6.78
CA PRO A 197 -7.70 -33.34 5.43
C PRO A 197 -6.38 -32.52 5.41
N PRO A 198 -5.48 -32.73 4.42
CA PRO A 198 -4.15 -32.12 4.39
C PRO A 198 -4.13 -30.59 4.46
N GLY A 199 -5.17 -29.94 3.88
CA GLY A 199 -5.32 -28.49 3.92
C GLY A 199 -5.58 -27.94 5.32
N VAL A 200 -6.39 -28.66 6.12
CA VAL A 200 -6.71 -28.30 7.50
C VAL A 200 -5.51 -28.55 8.41
N ALA A 201 -4.86 -29.70 8.26
CA ALA A 201 -3.66 -30.05 9.02
C ALA A 201 -2.56 -29.00 8.82
N ARG A 202 -2.35 -28.56 7.58
CA ARG A 202 -1.36 -27.49 7.25
C ARG A 202 -1.70 -26.14 7.92
N ALA A 203 -2.98 -25.76 7.99
CA ALA A 203 -3.40 -24.53 8.64
C ALA A 203 -3.09 -24.52 10.14
N PHE A 204 -3.29 -25.67 10.82
CA PHE A 204 -2.95 -25.80 12.24
C PHE A 204 -1.43 -25.88 12.48
N GLU A 205 -0.67 -26.48 11.58
CA GLU A 205 0.78 -26.58 11.67
C GLU A 205 1.47 -25.21 11.65
N VAL A 206 0.91 -24.24 10.91
CA VAL A 206 1.47 -22.88 10.81
C VAL A 206 0.82 -21.89 11.79
N LEU A 207 -0.20 -22.29 12.56
CA LEU A 207 -0.95 -21.40 13.44
C LEU A 207 -0.06 -20.75 14.51
N ILE A 208 0.69 -21.56 15.27
CA ILE A 208 1.57 -21.05 16.33
C ILE A 208 2.75 -20.25 15.76
N PRO A 209 3.47 -20.71 14.70
CA PRO A 209 4.52 -19.91 14.08
C PRO A 209 4.08 -18.56 13.55
N THR A 210 2.78 -18.36 13.31
CA THR A 210 2.22 -17.12 12.74
C THR A 210 1.82 -16.10 13.81
N CYS A 211 1.50 -16.57 15.03
CA CYS A 211 1.13 -15.73 16.17
C CYS A 211 2.35 -15.15 16.89
#